data_edc7f95d22a42036e524116cd898ad7d
#
_entry.id   edc7f95d22a42036e524116cd898ad7d
#
_cell.length_a   1.000
_cell.length_b   1.000
_cell.length_c   1.000
_cell.angle_alpha   90.00
_cell.angle_beta   90.00
_cell.angle_gamma   90.00
#
_symmetry.space_group_name_H-M   'P 1'
#
loop_
_entity.id
_entity.type
_entity.pdbx_description
1 polymer ?
#
loop_
_entity_poly.entity_id
_entity_poly.type
_entity_poly.pdbx_seq_one_letter_code
_entity_poly.pdbx_strand_id
1 'polypeptide(L)'
;RTDPSFLELQLGKMGLVIYSFANGWDDSPVSAEGYQAPIKSIGNSTTTPRDLENDQDVQIILMALAESVAARLRKHGFKCNVVSISIRDNGLFHFSRQRKLQEPTDITDEIMSAAYQLFRENYHWPCPIRSLGIRADDLVMGQVPVQLDLFMNEQRREKQEKLDRAVDDIRRRFGYHSVQRAFMYQDKILSSLDAQGSHTVHPVGYFNGR
;
A
#
# COMPACT_ATOMS: atom_id res chain seq x y z
N ARG A 1 -5.91 -22.11 34.13
CA ARG A 1 -4.96 -22.83 33.26
C ARG A 1 -5.77 -23.55 32.21
N THR A 2 -5.64 -23.15 30.96
CA THR A 2 -6.35 -23.75 29.81
C THR A 2 -5.47 -24.84 29.22
N ASP A 3 -6.07 -25.97 28.82
CA ASP A 3 -5.36 -27.08 28.16
C ASP A 3 -4.85 -26.59 26.78
N PRO A 4 -3.56 -26.82 26.44
CA PRO A 4 -3.03 -26.44 25.13
C PRO A 4 -3.82 -27.06 23.95
N SER A 5 -4.33 -28.29 24.10
CA SER A 5 -5.12 -28.96 23.07
C SER A 5 -6.43 -28.23 22.79
N PHE A 6 -7.05 -27.60 23.79
CA PHE A 6 -8.24 -26.79 23.60
C PHE A 6 -7.91 -25.50 22.82
N LEU A 7 -6.78 -24.87 23.15
CA LEU A 7 -6.33 -23.67 22.42
C LEU A 7 -5.97 -24.01 20.97
N GLU A 8 -5.33 -25.14 20.74
CA GLU A 8 -5.03 -25.61 19.37
C GLU A 8 -6.30 -25.88 18.57
N LEU A 9 -7.33 -26.50 19.18
CA LEU A 9 -8.61 -26.76 18.53
C LEU A 9 -9.34 -25.45 18.14
N GLN A 10 -9.28 -24.42 18.98
CA GLN A 10 -9.98 -23.14 18.74
C GLN A 10 -9.21 -22.18 17.85
N LEU A 11 -7.88 -22.13 17.95
CA LEU A 11 -7.02 -21.11 17.34
C LEU A 11 -5.96 -21.70 16.38
N GLY A 12 -5.97 -23.02 16.17
CA GLY A 12 -4.96 -23.69 15.37
C GLY A 12 -3.57 -23.55 15.97
N LYS A 13 -2.55 -23.56 15.13
CA LYS A 13 -1.13 -23.42 15.55
C LYS A 13 -0.87 -22.20 16.43
N MET A 14 -1.64 -21.11 16.23
CA MET A 14 -1.49 -19.91 17.05
C MET A 14 -1.92 -20.15 18.50
N GLY A 15 -2.82 -21.07 18.76
CA GLY A 15 -3.18 -21.46 20.13
C GLY A 15 -2.00 -22.01 20.92
N LEU A 16 -1.15 -22.83 20.30
CA LEU A 16 0.07 -23.37 20.93
C LEU A 16 1.11 -22.26 21.15
N VAL A 17 1.28 -21.35 20.19
CA VAL A 17 2.20 -20.21 20.33
C VAL A 17 1.75 -19.29 21.49
N ILE A 18 0.47 -18.96 21.57
CA ILE A 18 -0.09 -18.17 22.67
C ILE A 18 0.11 -18.87 24.01
N TYR A 19 -0.12 -20.18 24.06
CA TYR A 19 0.11 -20.96 25.27
C TYR A 19 1.58 -20.90 25.72
N SER A 20 2.53 -21.07 24.80
CA SER A 20 3.98 -21.01 25.08
C SER A 20 4.36 -19.62 25.63
N PHE A 21 3.95 -18.55 24.95
CA PHE A 21 4.25 -17.18 25.37
C PHE A 21 3.63 -16.82 26.74
N ALA A 22 2.40 -17.25 26.98
CA ALA A 22 1.72 -17.05 28.28
C ALA A 22 2.40 -17.80 29.43
N ASN A 23 3.17 -18.85 29.16
CA ASN A 23 3.97 -19.58 30.13
C ASN A 23 5.44 -19.13 30.18
N GLY A 24 5.81 -18.06 29.43
CA GLY A 24 7.16 -17.53 29.39
C GLY A 24 8.14 -18.32 28.54
N TRP A 25 7.65 -19.18 27.66
CA TRP A 25 8.48 -19.96 26.73
C TRP A 25 8.50 -19.26 25.39
N ASP A 26 9.61 -18.64 25.08
CA ASP A 26 9.87 -17.97 23.80
C ASP A 26 11.32 -18.22 23.38
N ASP A 27 11.48 -19.04 22.33
CA ASP A 27 12.78 -19.36 21.72
C ASP A 27 13.06 -18.47 20.49
N SER A 28 12.33 -17.37 20.33
CA SER A 28 12.53 -16.47 19.19
C SER A 28 13.95 -15.91 19.21
N PRO A 29 14.69 -16.01 18.09
CA PRO A 29 16.06 -15.50 18.04
C PRO A 29 16.07 -13.96 18.17
N VAL A 30 16.97 -13.44 18.95
CA VAL A 30 17.24 -12.01 19.01
C VAL A 30 17.95 -11.61 17.72
N SER A 31 17.42 -10.63 17.00
CA SER A 31 18.05 -10.12 15.78
C SER A 31 19.41 -9.50 16.10
N ALA A 32 20.41 -9.73 15.25
CA ALA A 32 21.70 -9.07 15.36
C ALA A 32 21.55 -7.56 15.18
N GLU A 33 22.43 -6.79 15.86
CA GLU A 33 22.49 -5.35 15.68
C GLU A 33 22.73 -5.00 14.20
N GLY A 34 21.93 -4.07 13.65
CA GLY A 34 21.99 -3.67 12.25
C GLY A 34 21.29 -4.61 11.27
N TYR A 35 20.64 -5.69 11.71
CA TYR A 35 19.84 -6.53 10.82
C TYR A 35 18.64 -5.75 10.29
N GLN A 36 18.55 -5.63 8.97
CA GLN A 36 17.39 -5.07 8.26
C GLN A 36 16.66 -6.19 7.53
N ALA A 37 15.41 -6.41 7.91
CA ALA A 37 14.58 -7.36 7.20
C ALA A 37 14.37 -6.91 5.75
N PRO A 38 14.43 -7.82 4.76
CA PRO A 38 14.18 -7.47 3.38
C PRO A 38 12.76 -6.92 3.21
N ILE A 39 12.63 -5.82 2.46
CA ILE A 39 11.34 -5.22 2.13
C ILE A 39 10.59 -6.18 1.22
N LYS A 40 9.45 -6.71 1.67
CA LYS A 40 8.63 -7.66 0.90
C LYS A 40 7.48 -6.98 0.16
N SER A 41 7.00 -5.86 0.68
CA SER A 41 5.90 -5.08 0.10
C SER A 41 5.98 -3.63 0.55
N ILE A 42 5.39 -2.73 -0.20
CA ILE A 42 5.24 -1.32 0.14
C ILE A 42 3.75 -0.98 0.03
N GLY A 43 3.14 -0.60 1.14
CA GLY A 43 1.73 -0.26 1.17
C GLY A 43 1.44 0.98 1.99
N ASN A 44 0.29 1.58 1.74
CA ASN A 44 -0.29 2.63 2.54
C ASN A 44 -1.81 2.48 2.60
N SER A 45 -2.39 2.87 3.73
CA SER A 45 -3.84 2.85 3.93
C SER A 45 -4.25 4.03 4.80
N THR A 46 -5.49 4.46 4.63
CA THR A 46 -6.04 5.56 5.41
C THR A 46 -7.48 5.30 5.80
N THR A 47 -7.83 5.76 7.01
CA THR A 47 -9.21 6.00 7.38
C THR A 47 -9.56 7.38 6.89
N THR A 48 -10.57 7.49 6.04
CA THR A 48 -10.91 8.74 5.36
C THR A 48 -11.52 9.76 6.33
N PRO A 49 -11.31 11.06 6.11
CA PRO A 49 -11.87 12.12 6.97
C PRO A 49 -13.40 12.08 7.05
N ARG A 50 -14.06 11.66 5.99
CA ARG A 50 -15.49 11.37 5.89
C ARG A 50 -15.68 10.05 5.15
N ASP A 51 -16.84 9.45 5.28
CA ASP A 51 -17.20 8.27 4.49
C ASP A 51 -17.22 8.63 3.00
N LEU A 52 -16.75 7.70 2.16
CA LEU A 52 -16.78 7.84 0.72
C LEU A 52 -18.09 7.25 0.19
N GLU A 53 -18.78 8.00 -0.67
CA GLU A 53 -20.13 7.66 -1.11
C GLU A 53 -20.23 7.45 -2.63
N ASN A 54 -19.15 7.74 -3.37
CA ASN A 54 -19.12 7.64 -4.82
C ASN A 54 -17.73 7.31 -5.37
N ASP A 55 -17.68 6.93 -6.64
CA ASP A 55 -16.46 6.54 -7.34
C ASP A 55 -15.41 7.66 -7.39
N GLN A 56 -15.85 8.91 -7.44
CA GLN A 56 -14.97 10.07 -7.50
C GLN A 56 -14.20 10.26 -6.20
N ASP A 57 -14.87 10.11 -5.05
CA ASP A 57 -14.23 10.12 -3.74
C ASP A 57 -13.14 9.04 -3.65
N VAL A 58 -13.48 7.82 -4.11
CA VAL A 58 -12.54 6.69 -4.15
C VAL A 58 -11.34 6.99 -5.04
N GLN A 59 -11.53 7.60 -6.21
CA GLN A 59 -10.42 7.96 -7.11
C GLN A 59 -9.45 8.96 -6.45
N ILE A 60 -9.97 9.95 -5.73
CA ILE A 60 -9.13 10.93 -5.01
C ILE A 60 -8.25 10.23 -3.98
N ILE A 61 -8.84 9.38 -3.14
CA ILE A 61 -8.11 8.67 -2.10
C ILE A 61 -7.12 7.65 -2.69
N LEU A 62 -7.54 6.86 -3.68
CA LEU A 62 -6.64 5.91 -4.34
C LEU A 62 -5.46 6.61 -5.01
N MET A 63 -5.66 7.80 -5.61
CA MET A 63 -4.56 8.56 -6.19
C MET A 63 -3.57 9.01 -5.12
N ALA A 64 -4.04 9.58 -4.01
CA ALA A 64 -3.16 9.99 -2.91
C ALA A 64 -2.34 8.81 -2.36
N LEU A 65 -2.97 7.65 -2.20
CA LEU A 65 -2.30 6.43 -1.75
C LEU A 65 -1.32 5.89 -2.81
N ALA A 66 -1.71 5.89 -4.09
CA ALA A 66 -0.84 5.44 -5.19
C ALA A 66 0.40 6.31 -5.32
N GLU A 67 0.27 7.64 -5.21
CA GLU A 67 1.41 8.57 -5.19
C GLU A 67 2.37 8.27 -4.04
N SER A 68 1.86 8.02 -2.83
CA SER A 68 2.69 7.64 -1.67
C SER A 68 3.41 6.32 -1.87
N VAL A 69 2.72 5.28 -2.35
CA VAL A 69 3.30 3.96 -2.58
C VAL A 69 4.33 4.01 -3.71
N ALA A 70 4.01 4.61 -4.86
CA ALA A 70 4.88 4.73 -6.01
C ALA A 70 6.16 5.53 -5.71
N ALA A 71 6.05 6.67 -5.00
CA ALA A 71 7.20 7.45 -4.57
C ALA A 71 8.15 6.65 -3.67
N ARG A 72 7.61 5.80 -2.79
CA ARG A 72 8.41 4.91 -1.93
C ARG A 72 9.05 3.77 -2.72
N LEU A 73 8.36 3.19 -3.72
CA LEU A 73 8.95 2.23 -4.65
C LEU A 73 10.17 2.84 -5.35
N ARG A 74 10.01 4.01 -5.95
CA ARG A 74 11.10 4.74 -6.64
C ARG A 74 12.24 5.10 -5.70
N LYS A 75 11.94 5.54 -4.47
CA LYS A 75 12.94 5.86 -3.45
C LYS A 75 13.84 4.68 -3.11
N HIS A 76 13.28 3.47 -3.06
CA HIS A 76 14.01 2.24 -2.74
C HIS A 76 14.49 1.47 -3.97
N GLY A 77 14.22 1.95 -5.19
CA GLY A 77 14.62 1.29 -6.44
C GLY A 77 13.84 0.01 -6.73
N PHE A 78 12.61 -0.12 -6.22
CA PHE A 78 11.73 -1.25 -6.48
C PHE A 78 10.71 -0.94 -7.58
N LYS A 79 10.33 -2.00 -8.31
CA LYS A 79 9.09 -2.07 -9.09
C LYS A 79 8.23 -3.20 -8.54
N CYS A 80 6.90 -3.12 -8.66
CA CYS A 80 6.00 -4.16 -8.20
C CYS A 80 5.36 -4.91 -9.35
N ASN A 81 5.18 -6.21 -9.19
CA ASN A 81 4.44 -7.06 -10.13
C ASN A 81 2.97 -7.21 -9.74
N VAL A 82 2.62 -6.93 -8.50
CA VAL A 82 1.27 -7.12 -7.96
C VAL A 82 0.81 -5.86 -7.24
N VAL A 83 -0.42 -5.45 -7.54
CA VAL A 83 -1.12 -4.38 -6.82
C VAL A 83 -2.28 -4.99 -6.04
N SER A 84 -2.37 -4.67 -4.77
CA SER A 84 -3.45 -5.09 -3.87
C SER A 84 -4.21 -3.87 -3.36
N ILE A 85 -5.52 -4.01 -3.20
CA ILE A 85 -6.36 -3.05 -2.49
C ILE A 85 -6.94 -3.68 -1.23
N SER A 86 -7.21 -2.85 -0.24
CA SER A 86 -8.01 -3.19 0.93
C SER A 86 -9.13 -2.16 1.09
N ILE A 87 -10.33 -2.64 1.35
CA ILE A 87 -11.52 -1.81 1.51
C ILE A 87 -12.19 -2.19 2.82
N ARG A 88 -12.56 -1.19 3.62
CA ARG A 88 -13.41 -1.35 4.78
C ARG A 88 -14.55 -0.36 4.68
N ASP A 89 -15.77 -0.86 4.78
CA ASP A 89 -16.95 -0.02 4.82
C ASP A 89 -17.25 0.52 6.24
N ASN A 90 -18.26 1.34 6.37
CA ASN A 90 -18.68 1.91 7.65
C ASN A 90 -19.42 0.90 8.54
N GLY A 91 -19.84 -0.25 8.01
CA GLY A 91 -20.35 -1.40 8.76
C GLY A 91 -19.24 -2.32 9.29
N LEU A 92 -17.96 -1.94 9.11
CA LEU A 92 -16.76 -2.68 9.50
C LEU A 92 -16.48 -3.94 8.69
N PHE A 93 -17.28 -4.25 7.67
CA PHE A 93 -16.94 -5.30 6.72
C PHE A 93 -15.70 -4.91 5.93
N HIS A 94 -14.76 -5.83 5.83
CA HIS A 94 -13.49 -5.57 5.20
C HIS A 94 -13.07 -6.74 4.30
N PHE A 95 -12.48 -6.42 3.16
CA PHE A 95 -11.87 -7.40 2.27
C PHE A 95 -10.64 -6.81 1.56
N SER A 96 -9.85 -7.70 0.96
CA SER A 96 -8.75 -7.32 0.08
C SER A 96 -8.81 -8.10 -1.22
N ARG A 97 -8.31 -7.48 -2.29
CA ARG A 97 -8.15 -8.10 -3.61
C ARG A 97 -6.82 -7.68 -4.20
N GLN A 98 -6.27 -8.53 -5.05
CA GLN A 98 -5.00 -8.25 -5.71
C GLN A 98 -5.05 -8.64 -7.19
N ARG A 99 -4.17 -8.02 -7.97
CA ARG A 99 -3.98 -8.28 -9.40
C ARG A 99 -2.51 -8.29 -9.73
N LYS A 100 -2.11 -9.28 -10.53
CA LYS A 100 -0.80 -9.28 -11.17
C LYS A 100 -0.84 -8.34 -12.37
N LEU A 101 0.18 -7.49 -12.49
CA LEU A 101 0.39 -6.58 -13.61
C LEU A 101 1.05 -7.33 -14.77
N GLN A 102 0.91 -6.81 -15.98
CA GLN A 102 1.58 -7.36 -17.15
C GLN A 102 3.09 -7.11 -17.08
N GLU A 103 3.48 -5.91 -16.65
CA GLU A 103 4.87 -5.50 -16.48
C GLU A 103 5.11 -4.92 -15.08
N PRO A 104 6.31 -5.12 -14.52
CA PRO A 104 6.68 -4.50 -13.25
C PRO A 104 6.67 -2.97 -13.37
N THR A 105 6.09 -2.29 -12.37
CA THR A 105 5.94 -0.84 -12.43
C THR A 105 6.23 -0.15 -11.10
N ASP A 106 6.69 1.10 -11.18
CA ASP A 106 6.74 2.11 -10.13
C ASP A 106 6.00 3.41 -10.57
N ILE A 107 5.26 3.33 -11.69
CA ILE A 107 4.50 4.44 -12.27
C ILE A 107 3.21 4.62 -11.50
N THR A 108 3.00 5.83 -10.99
CA THR A 108 1.82 6.17 -10.17
C THR A 108 0.50 5.88 -10.86
N ASP A 109 0.35 6.26 -12.14
CA ASP A 109 -0.89 6.08 -12.90
C ASP A 109 -1.21 4.61 -13.17
N GLU A 110 -0.21 3.75 -13.36
CA GLU A 110 -0.41 2.32 -13.56
C GLU A 110 -0.90 1.65 -12.27
N ILE A 111 -0.28 1.99 -11.14
CA ILE A 111 -0.69 1.49 -9.80
C ILE A 111 -2.11 1.96 -9.48
N MET A 112 -2.41 3.25 -9.70
CA MET A 112 -3.75 3.82 -9.48
C MET A 112 -4.79 3.14 -10.37
N SER A 113 -4.50 2.97 -11.66
CA SER A 113 -5.41 2.33 -12.61
C SER A 113 -5.73 0.89 -12.23
N ALA A 114 -4.71 0.12 -11.84
CA ALA A 114 -4.89 -1.26 -11.37
C ALA A 114 -5.73 -1.32 -10.08
N ALA A 115 -5.46 -0.42 -9.13
CA ALA A 115 -6.22 -0.31 -7.89
C ALA A 115 -7.68 0.07 -8.14
N TYR A 116 -7.93 1.04 -9.01
CA TYR A 116 -9.28 1.47 -9.35
C TYR A 116 -10.08 0.39 -10.10
N GLN A 117 -9.43 -0.35 -11.01
CA GLN A 117 -10.07 -1.49 -11.68
C GLN A 117 -10.47 -2.57 -10.68
N LEU A 118 -9.58 -2.92 -9.73
CA LEU A 118 -9.91 -3.87 -8.66
C LEU A 118 -11.09 -3.39 -7.82
N PHE A 119 -11.15 -2.11 -7.50
CA PHE A 119 -12.29 -1.51 -6.82
C PHE A 119 -13.58 -1.70 -7.62
N ARG A 120 -13.62 -1.28 -8.88
CA ARG A 120 -14.79 -1.36 -9.76
C ARG A 120 -15.31 -2.77 -9.95
N GLU A 121 -14.44 -3.75 -10.00
CA GLU A 121 -14.81 -5.16 -10.21
C GLU A 121 -15.36 -5.82 -8.94
N ASN A 122 -15.01 -5.32 -7.75
CA ASN A 122 -15.27 -6.03 -6.51
C ASN A 122 -16.14 -5.27 -5.50
N TYR A 123 -16.42 -3.97 -5.71
CA TYR A 123 -17.23 -3.18 -4.80
C TYR A 123 -18.40 -2.51 -5.51
N HIS A 124 -19.61 -2.85 -5.10
CA HIS A 124 -20.85 -2.39 -5.72
C HIS A 124 -21.70 -1.53 -4.78
N TRP A 125 -21.05 -0.79 -3.91
CA TRP A 125 -21.65 0.19 -3.00
C TRP A 125 -22.75 -0.36 -2.07
N PRO A 126 -22.53 -1.49 -1.36
CA PRO A 126 -23.49 -1.95 -0.37
C PRO A 126 -23.59 -0.99 0.81
N CYS A 127 -22.46 -0.31 1.14
CA CYS A 127 -22.33 0.69 2.20
C CYS A 127 -21.30 1.75 1.80
N PRO A 128 -21.30 2.95 2.41
CA PRO A 128 -20.21 3.91 2.29
C PRO A 128 -18.87 3.34 2.78
N ILE A 129 -17.76 3.75 2.13
CA ILE A 129 -16.42 3.26 2.46
C ILE A 129 -15.79 4.16 3.53
N ARG A 130 -15.26 3.53 4.58
CA ARG A 130 -14.59 4.21 5.69
C ARG A 130 -13.08 4.21 5.60
N SER A 131 -12.49 3.18 4.97
CA SER A 131 -11.02 3.05 4.87
C SER A 131 -10.63 2.39 3.57
N LEU A 132 -9.58 2.90 2.96
CA LEU A 132 -8.96 2.35 1.74
C LEU A 132 -7.46 2.15 1.95
N GLY A 133 -6.91 1.13 1.28
CA GLY A 133 -5.48 0.90 1.22
C GLY A 133 -5.03 0.40 -0.14
N ILE A 134 -3.79 0.73 -0.50
CA ILE A 134 -3.06 0.19 -1.64
C ILE A 134 -1.77 -0.45 -1.13
N ARG A 135 -1.43 -1.60 -1.68
CA ARG A 135 -0.15 -2.27 -1.42
C ARG A 135 0.44 -2.78 -2.72
N ALA A 136 1.73 -2.51 -2.89
CA ALA A 136 2.58 -3.03 -3.94
C ALA A 136 3.30 -4.27 -3.41
N ASP A 137 3.08 -5.39 -4.05
CA ASP A 137 3.61 -6.71 -3.67
C ASP A 137 4.48 -7.27 -4.80
N ASP A 138 5.18 -8.39 -4.51
CA ASP A 138 6.07 -9.06 -5.46
C ASP A 138 7.08 -8.07 -6.06
N LEU A 139 7.89 -7.49 -5.14
CA LEU A 139 8.84 -6.44 -5.47
C LEU A 139 10.07 -6.98 -6.17
N VAL A 140 10.48 -6.31 -7.24
CA VAL A 140 11.71 -6.59 -7.98
C VAL A 140 12.64 -5.37 -7.95
N MET A 141 13.95 -5.60 -7.82
CA MET A 141 14.97 -4.55 -7.82
C MET A 141 15.62 -4.41 -9.20
N GLY A 142 16.01 -3.18 -9.55
CA GLY A 142 16.83 -2.90 -10.72
C GLY A 142 16.05 -2.77 -12.03
N GLN A 143 16.82 -2.75 -13.13
CA GLN A 143 16.25 -2.76 -14.47
C GLN A 143 15.80 -4.19 -14.80
N VAL A 144 14.49 -4.41 -14.73
CA VAL A 144 13.92 -5.66 -15.20
C VAL A 144 13.91 -5.61 -16.73
N PRO A 145 14.39 -6.65 -17.42
CA PRO A 145 14.21 -6.73 -18.87
C PRO A 145 12.74 -6.62 -19.21
N VAL A 146 12.35 -5.58 -19.92
CA VAL A 146 10.97 -5.39 -20.39
C VAL A 146 10.85 -6.12 -21.71
N GLN A 147 9.93 -7.06 -21.82
CA GLN A 147 9.59 -7.64 -23.09
C GLN A 147 8.80 -6.60 -23.89
N LEU A 148 9.40 -6.15 -25.00
CA LEU A 148 8.73 -5.20 -25.89
C LEU A 148 7.45 -5.84 -26.43
N ASP A 149 6.29 -5.33 -26.01
CA ASP A 149 4.99 -5.69 -26.58
C ASP A 149 4.64 -4.64 -27.66
N LEU A 150 4.20 -5.12 -28.83
CA LEU A 150 3.78 -4.26 -29.93
C LEU A 150 2.57 -3.37 -29.59
N PHE A 151 1.82 -3.70 -28.53
CA PHE A 151 0.64 -2.98 -28.08
C PHE A 151 0.91 -2.02 -26.90
N MET A 152 2.11 -2.08 -26.29
CA MET A 152 2.50 -1.17 -25.21
C MET A 152 3.19 0.08 -25.76
N ASN A 153 2.70 1.23 -25.35
CA ASN A 153 3.32 2.51 -25.70
C ASN A 153 4.48 2.83 -24.73
N GLU A 154 5.64 2.26 -25.01
CA GLU A 154 6.85 2.44 -24.18
C GLU A 154 7.25 3.91 -24.06
N GLN A 155 7.11 4.71 -25.11
CA GLN A 155 7.39 6.15 -25.06
C GLN A 155 6.49 6.88 -24.06
N ARG A 156 5.23 6.44 -23.93
CA ARG A 156 4.31 6.99 -22.91
C ARG A 156 4.75 6.60 -21.51
N ARG A 157 5.16 5.35 -21.30
CA ARG A 157 5.66 4.88 -19.99
C ARG A 157 6.90 5.64 -19.56
N GLU A 158 7.91 5.78 -20.43
CA GLU A 158 9.11 6.57 -20.14
C GLU A 158 8.78 8.02 -19.78
N LYS A 159 7.82 8.62 -20.49
CA LYS A 159 7.38 10.00 -20.20
C LYS A 159 6.73 10.08 -18.81
N GLN A 160 5.91 9.10 -18.44
CA GLN A 160 5.27 9.05 -17.12
C GLN A 160 6.30 8.81 -16.00
N GLU A 161 7.28 7.92 -16.19
CA GLU A 161 8.38 7.72 -15.24
C GLU A 161 9.17 9.01 -15.01
N LYS A 162 9.51 9.74 -16.09
CA LYS A 162 10.21 11.02 -16.00
C LYS A 162 9.38 12.08 -15.28
N LEU A 163 8.07 12.14 -15.56
CA LEU A 163 7.14 13.04 -14.90
C LEU A 163 7.04 12.73 -13.40
N ASP A 164 6.84 11.48 -13.02
CA ASP A 164 6.73 11.07 -11.63
C ASP A 164 8.00 11.41 -10.83
N ARG A 165 9.18 11.20 -11.41
CA ARG A 165 10.46 11.60 -10.80
C ARG A 165 10.59 13.10 -10.62
N ALA A 166 10.17 13.88 -11.62
CA ALA A 166 10.18 15.34 -11.52
C ALA A 166 9.22 15.84 -10.42
N VAL A 167 8.03 15.24 -10.30
CA VAL A 167 7.08 15.54 -9.23
C VAL A 167 7.64 15.18 -7.86
N ASP A 168 8.27 14.01 -7.72
CA ASP A 168 8.93 13.59 -6.47
C ASP A 168 10.02 14.58 -6.06
N ASP A 169 10.82 15.10 -7.01
CA ASP A 169 11.87 16.08 -6.76
C ASP A 169 11.30 17.43 -6.30
N ILE A 170 10.21 17.90 -6.92
CA ILE A 170 9.52 19.13 -6.52
C ILE A 170 8.96 18.96 -5.11
N ARG A 171 8.25 17.86 -4.85
CA ARG A 171 7.64 17.59 -3.55
C ARG A 171 8.66 17.44 -2.43
N ARG A 172 9.84 16.90 -2.72
CA ARG A 172 10.93 16.80 -1.74
C ARG A 172 11.47 18.17 -1.34
N ARG A 173 11.47 19.15 -2.25
CA ARG A 173 11.97 20.51 -1.99
C ARG A 173 10.93 21.43 -1.37
N PHE A 174 9.68 21.31 -1.81
CA PHE A 174 8.65 22.30 -1.53
C PHE A 174 7.45 21.73 -0.73
N GLY A 175 7.50 20.43 -0.38
CA GLY A 175 6.45 19.73 0.35
C GLY A 175 5.43 19.03 -0.56
N TYR A 176 4.69 18.09 0.03
CA TYR A 176 3.78 17.21 -0.71
C TYR A 176 2.72 17.94 -1.51
N HIS A 177 2.13 19.00 -0.95
CA HIS A 177 1.04 19.75 -1.57
C HIS A 177 1.51 20.79 -2.61
N SER A 178 2.82 20.92 -2.89
CA SER A 178 3.35 21.88 -3.85
C SER A 178 2.92 21.59 -5.30
N VAL A 179 2.67 20.32 -5.62
CA VAL A 179 2.14 19.87 -6.91
C VAL A 179 1.07 18.81 -6.64
N GLN A 180 -0.15 19.05 -7.12
CA GLN A 180 -1.26 18.12 -7.04
C GLN A 180 -1.94 17.97 -8.40
N ARG A 181 -2.59 16.83 -8.63
CA ARG A 181 -3.38 16.58 -9.84
C ARG A 181 -4.69 17.38 -9.77
N ALA A 182 -5.08 18.02 -10.86
CA ALA A 182 -6.22 18.93 -10.89
C ALA A 182 -7.54 18.32 -10.38
N PHE A 183 -7.80 17.03 -10.69
CA PHE A 183 -9.03 16.37 -10.25
C PHE A 183 -9.12 16.19 -8.72
N MET A 184 -8.01 16.17 -8.00
CA MET A 184 -8.00 16.06 -6.54
C MET A 184 -8.65 17.30 -5.89
N TYR A 185 -8.61 18.46 -6.55
CA TYR A 185 -9.24 19.69 -6.03
C TYR A 185 -10.78 19.69 -6.06
N GLN A 186 -11.41 18.63 -6.59
CA GLN A 186 -12.87 18.51 -6.59
C GLN A 186 -13.42 18.33 -5.17
N ASP A 187 -12.63 17.77 -4.26
CA ASP A 187 -12.96 17.73 -2.83
C ASP A 187 -11.75 18.19 -1.99
N LYS A 188 -11.90 19.33 -1.32
CA LYS A 188 -10.83 19.94 -0.52
C LYS A 188 -10.52 19.12 0.75
N ILE A 189 -11.48 18.41 1.30
CA ILE A 189 -11.30 17.61 2.52
C ILE A 189 -10.49 16.36 2.18
N LEU A 190 -10.90 15.65 1.12
CA LEU A 190 -10.21 14.43 0.69
C LEU A 190 -8.82 14.72 0.10
N SER A 191 -8.66 15.83 -0.62
CA SER A 191 -7.39 16.22 -1.23
C SER A 191 -6.36 16.77 -0.24
N SER A 192 -6.79 17.17 0.97
CA SER A 192 -5.89 17.61 2.03
C SER A 192 -5.16 16.45 2.72
N LEU A 193 -5.51 15.21 2.39
CA LEU A 193 -4.87 14.03 2.96
C LEU A 193 -3.38 13.99 2.60
N ASP A 194 -2.52 14.15 3.59
CA ASP A 194 -1.09 13.90 3.45
C ASP A 194 -0.80 12.41 3.68
N ALA A 195 -0.91 11.62 2.60
CA ALA A 195 -0.64 10.20 2.65
C ALA A 195 0.84 9.85 2.90
N GLN A 196 1.77 10.82 2.82
CA GLN A 196 3.18 10.63 3.15
C GLN A 196 3.47 10.94 4.62
N GLY A 197 2.97 12.07 5.12
CA GLY A 197 3.20 12.52 6.51
C GLY A 197 2.41 11.73 7.54
N SER A 198 1.21 11.27 7.21
CA SER A 198 0.37 10.44 8.09
C SER A 198 0.68 8.94 8.04
N HIS A 199 1.77 8.55 7.36
CA HIS A 199 2.20 7.16 7.34
C HIS A 199 2.68 6.74 8.72
N THR A 200 1.84 6.01 9.44
CA THR A 200 2.25 5.32 10.67
C THR A 200 3.18 4.18 10.28
N VAL A 201 4.47 4.39 10.43
CA VAL A 201 5.44 3.30 10.35
C VAL A 201 5.10 2.34 11.47
N HIS A 202 4.61 1.14 11.15
CA HIS A 202 4.62 0.08 12.14
C HIS A 202 6.07 -0.08 12.59
N PRO A 203 6.38 0.08 13.88
CA PRO A 203 7.75 -0.01 14.34
C PRO A 203 8.28 -1.40 14.03
N VAL A 204 9.11 -1.49 12.99
CA VAL A 204 10.01 -2.62 12.80
C VAL A 204 11.10 -2.44 13.84
N GLY A 205 10.86 -2.99 15.01
CA GLY A 205 11.74 -2.81 16.16
C GLY A 205 11.51 -1.49 16.89
N TYR A 206 10.76 -1.52 17.97
CA TYR A 206 10.54 -0.40 18.92
C TYR A 206 11.86 0.20 19.45
N PHE A 207 13.00 -0.41 19.17
CA PHE A 207 14.32 -0.08 19.71
C PHE A 207 15.38 0.31 18.68
N ASN A 208 15.10 0.32 17.37
CA ASN A 208 16.08 0.68 16.34
C ASN A 208 16.03 2.15 15.92
N GLY A 209 15.69 3.05 16.80
CA GLY A 209 15.63 4.48 16.58
C GLY A 209 16.44 5.26 17.59
N ARG A 210 17.78 5.12 17.57
CA ARG A 210 18.73 6.16 18.04
C ARG A 210 20.08 5.95 17.40
#